data_c8f5b47321b5e0d6be9207d1b9a4dc73
#
_entry.id   c8f5b47321b5e0d6be9207d1b9a4dc73
#
_cell.length_a   1.000
_cell.length_b   1.000
_cell.length_c   1.000
_cell.angle_alpha   90.00
_cell.angle_beta   90.00
_cell.angle_gamma   90.00
#
_symmetry.space_group_name_H-M   'P 1'
#
loop_
_entity.id
_entity.type
_entity.pdbx_description
1 polymer ?
#
loop_
_entity_poly.entity_id
_entity_poly.type
_entity_poly.pdbx_seq_one_letter_code
_entity_poly.pdbx_strand_id
1 'polypeptide(L)'
;GLFENFAAHFDPTPVKEHWGGYHIRLNPLPDVHYTTGIQYDTTPKSSKQTLLVLFAIAIVIVVIAGINFTNFSTALTPMRIKSINTQKVLGGEESVIRLALILEAMFISVFSYFIGLLLVYMTGKTSIASLIDADITLSAHWGLVWLTALIAIATGIFSGIYPSYYMTSFPPALVLKGSFGLSPKGRQLRNVLIGIQFVASFGLIIGATFMYLQNYYMQNTPLGYDKEEIIITNMNNNIRKSRDAFASQVKSFSGIEEVTYAEMLLSSQDQYMGWGRKYRDKDIQFQCLPVESSFLKVMNVKISEGRDSVSYTHL
;
A
#
# COMPACT_ATOMS: atom_id res chain seq x y z
N GLY A 1 2.66 -31.47 23.94
CA GLY A 1 3.22 -30.30 23.26
C GLY A 1 3.20 -29.04 24.12
N LEU A 2 3.49 -27.89 23.54
CA LEU A 2 3.50 -26.57 24.22
C LEU A 2 2.17 -26.26 24.93
N PHE A 3 1.08 -26.73 24.39
CA PHE A 3 -0.27 -26.55 24.93
C PHE A 3 -0.49 -27.38 26.21
N GLU A 4 0.00 -28.61 26.26
CA GLU A 4 -0.09 -29.48 27.43
C GLU A 4 0.79 -28.98 28.57
N ASN A 5 1.99 -28.47 28.26
CA ASN A 5 2.87 -27.84 29.24
C ASN A 5 2.26 -26.56 29.83
N PHE A 6 1.62 -25.73 29.02
CA PHE A 6 0.95 -24.53 29.49
C PHE A 6 -0.24 -24.89 30.40
N ALA A 7 -1.09 -25.82 29.96
CA ALA A 7 -2.24 -26.28 30.72
C ALA A 7 -1.88 -26.96 32.05
N ALA A 8 -0.71 -27.58 32.14
CA ALA A 8 -0.21 -28.22 33.36
C ALA A 8 0.29 -27.23 34.42
N HIS A 9 0.69 -26.01 34.01
CA HIS A 9 1.27 -25.02 34.94
C HIS A 9 0.37 -23.79 35.16
N PHE A 10 -0.78 -23.70 34.51
CA PHE A 10 -1.70 -22.59 34.63
C PHE A 10 -3.03 -23.06 35.22
N ASP A 11 -3.44 -22.49 36.39
CA ASP A 11 -4.77 -22.70 36.94
C ASP A 11 -5.81 -21.86 36.17
N PRO A 12 -6.70 -22.49 35.37
CA PRO A 12 -7.70 -21.75 34.61
C PRO A 12 -8.91 -21.27 35.45
N THR A 13 -9.00 -21.69 36.70
CA THR A 13 -10.18 -21.47 37.56
C THR A 13 -10.50 -19.98 37.70
N PRO A 14 -9.55 -19.08 38.04
CA PRO A 14 -9.83 -17.67 38.19
C PRO A 14 -10.31 -17.01 36.89
N VAL A 15 -9.80 -17.47 35.74
CA VAL A 15 -10.16 -16.92 34.43
C VAL A 15 -11.54 -17.39 34.01
N LYS A 16 -11.92 -18.63 34.31
CA LYS A 16 -13.28 -19.15 34.05
C LYS A 16 -14.33 -18.45 34.87
N GLU A 17 -14.05 -18.18 36.12
CA GLU A 17 -15.00 -17.51 37.01
C GLU A 17 -15.23 -16.05 36.67
N HIS A 18 -14.19 -15.32 36.25
CA HIS A 18 -14.28 -13.89 35.96
C HIS A 18 -14.55 -13.55 34.52
N TRP A 19 -14.07 -14.38 33.54
CA TRP A 19 -14.04 -14.06 32.12
C TRP A 19 -14.72 -15.11 31.24
N GLY A 20 -15.40 -16.10 31.82
CA GLY A 20 -16.05 -17.16 31.06
C GLY A 20 -15.09 -18.16 30.39
N GLY A 21 -13.80 -18.05 30.65
CA GLY A 21 -12.73 -18.86 30.08
C GLY A 21 -11.82 -18.07 29.14
N TYR A 22 -10.76 -18.70 28.67
CA TYR A 22 -9.85 -18.15 27.67
C TYR A 22 -9.59 -19.19 26.59
N HIS A 23 -9.30 -18.71 25.38
CA HIS A 23 -8.91 -19.55 24.27
C HIS A 23 -7.52 -19.12 23.79
N ILE A 24 -6.56 -20.04 23.84
CA ILE A 24 -5.22 -19.82 23.29
C ILE A 24 -5.27 -20.18 21.81
N ARG A 25 -4.95 -19.21 20.96
CA ARG A 25 -4.81 -19.40 19.52
C ARG A 25 -3.36 -19.26 19.13
N LEU A 26 -2.79 -20.28 18.48
CA LEU A 26 -1.47 -20.21 17.89
C LEU A 26 -1.60 -19.70 16.46
N ASN A 27 -0.94 -18.59 16.17
CA ASN A 27 -0.85 -18.04 14.82
C ASN A 27 0.52 -18.43 14.24
N PRO A 28 0.61 -18.95 13.01
CA PRO A 28 1.87 -19.15 12.33
C PRO A 28 2.64 -17.82 12.24
N LEU A 29 3.94 -17.85 12.51
CA LEU A 29 4.79 -16.65 12.50
C LEU A 29 4.65 -15.80 11.22
N PRO A 30 4.57 -16.37 10.00
CA PRO A 30 4.35 -15.59 8.78
C PRO A 30 2.99 -14.87 8.73
N ASP A 31 1.98 -15.37 9.46
CA ASP A 31 0.64 -14.77 9.47
C ASP A 31 0.48 -13.68 10.55
N VAL A 32 1.38 -13.58 11.52
CA VAL A 32 1.32 -12.58 12.60
C VAL A 32 1.27 -11.16 12.04
N HIS A 33 2.04 -10.88 10.98
CA HIS A 33 2.06 -9.57 10.32
C HIS A 33 0.71 -9.17 9.69
N TYR A 34 -0.14 -10.16 9.37
CA TYR A 34 -1.45 -9.95 8.74
C TYR A 34 -2.63 -10.13 9.70
N THR A 35 -2.36 -10.51 10.94
CA THR A 35 -3.42 -10.73 11.92
C THR A 35 -3.81 -9.39 12.54
N THR A 36 -5.04 -8.93 12.28
CA THR A 36 -5.62 -7.71 12.82
C THR A 36 -6.63 -8.02 13.94
N GLY A 37 -6.97 -7.04 14.76
CA GLY A 37 -7.98 -7.17 15.82
C GLY A 37 -7.48 -7.82 17.11
N ILE A 38 -6.15 -7.91 17.30
CA ILE A 38 -5.55 -8.32 18.58
C ILE A 38 -5.34 -7.06 19.42
N GLN A 39 -6.01 -7.00 20.56
CA GLN A 39 -5.88 -5.88 21.50
C GLN A 39 -4.45 -5.83 22.07
N TYR A 40 -3.88 -4.64 22.19
CA TYR A 40 -2.51 -4.39 22.68
C TYR A 40 -1.38 -4.97 21.80
N ASP A 41 -1.65 -5.34 20.56
CA ASP A 41 -0.60 -5.74 19.62
C ASP A 41 0.03 -4.49 18.97
N THR A 42 1.25 -4.18 19.37
CA THR A 42 2.03 -3.02 18.88
C THR A 42 2.89 -3.34 17.66
N THR A 43 2.82 -4.55 17.13
CA THR A 43 3.60 -4.92 15.95
C THR A 43 3.05 -4.29 14.67
N PRO A 44 3.91 -3.81 13.75
CA PRO A 44 3.45 -3.28 12.47
C PRO A 44 2.61 -4.32 11.72
N LYS A 45 1.43 -3.92 11.27
CA LYS A 45 0.49 -4.80 10.56
C LYS A 45 0.33 -4.38 9.11
N SER A 46 0.16 -5.37 8.26
CA SER A 46 -0.18 -5.17 6.86
C SER A 46 -1.51 -5.86 6.53
N SER A 47 -2.22 -5.35 5.54
CA SER A 47 -3.47 -5.95 5.08
C SER A 47 -3.22 -6.85 3.87
N LYS A 48 -3.62 -8.12 3.95
CA LYS A 48 -3.62 -9.03 2.78
C LYS A 48 -4.43 -8.48 1.62
N GLN A 49 -5.53 -7.77 1.91
CA GLN A 49 -6.37 -7.14 0.89
C GLN A 49 -5.61 -6.01 0.19
N THR A 50 -4.92 -5.14 0.93
CA THR A 50 -4.11 -4.07 0.35
C THR A 50 -3.01 -4.63 -0.54
N LEU A 51 -2.31 -5.68 -0.11
CA LEU A 51 -1.28 -6.33 -0.93
C LEU A 51 -1.86 -6.92 -2.21
N LEU A 52 -3.03 -7.57 -2.14
CA LEU A 52 -3.70 -8.14 -3.31
C LEU A 52 -4.11 -7.04 -4.31
N VAL A 53 -4.63 -5.92 -3.83
CA VAL A 53 -4.97 -4.76 -4.67
C VAL A 53 -3.73 -4.18 -5.34
N LEU A 54 -2.63 -3.97 -4.59
CA LEU A 54 -1.37 -3.47 -5.16
C LEU A 54 -0.80 -4.43 -6.21
N PHE A 55 -0.87 -5.74 -5.95
CA PHE A 55 -0.44 -6.76 -6.91
C PHE A 55 -1.31 -6.76 -8.18
N ALA A 56 -2.63 -6.63 -8.03
CA ALA A 56 -3.54 -6.51 -9.18
C ALA A 56 -3.24 -5.25 -10.02
N ILE A 57 -2.97 -4.11 -9.37
CA ILE A 57 -2.57 -2.88 -10.05
C ILE A 57 -1.25 -3.10 -10.82
N ALA A 58 -0.26 -3.75 -10.21
CA ALA A 58 1.00 -4.05 -10.87
C ALA A 58 0.80 -4.91 -12.13
N ILE A 59 -0.05 -5.95 -12.05
CA ILE A 59 -0.40 -6.78 -13.22
C ILE A 59 -1.06 -5.92 -14.32
N VAL A 60 -2.02 -5.08 -13.96
CA VAL A 60 -2.71 -4.20 -14.94
C VAL A 60 -1.71 -3.28 -15.63
N ILE A 61 -0.76 -2.69 -14.91
CA ILE A 61 0.28 -1.83 -15.48
C ILE A 61 1.16 -2.61 -16.46
N VAL A 62 1.60 -3.83 -16.12
CA VAL A 62 2.40 -4.68 -17.00
C VAL A 62 1.62 -5.05 -18.27
N VAL A 63 0.34 -5.39 -18.15
CA VAL A 63 -0.54 -5.68 -19.30
C VAL A 63 -0.69 -4.45 -20.19
N ILE A 64 -0.92 -3.26 -19.61
CA ILE A 64 -0.99 -2.00 -20.38
C ILE A 64 0.31 -1.74 -21.13
N ALA A 65 1.46 -1.96 -20.49
CA ALA A 65 2.76 -1.79 -21.11
C ALA A 65 2.95 -2.74 -22.32
N GLY A 66 2.54 -4.01 -22.17
CA GLY A 66 2.55 -5.00 -23.24
C GLY A 66 1.63 -4.63 -24.41
N ILE A 67 0.42 -4.18 -24.13
CA ILE A 67 -0.54 -3.67 -25.12
C ILE A 67 0.05 -2.46 -25.86
N ASN A 68 0.66 -1.54 -25.14
CA ASN A 68 1.29 -0.35 -25.73
C ASN A 68 2.40 -0.72 -26.71
N PHE A 69 3.28 -1.65 -26.30
CA PHE A 69 4.32 -2.16 -27.18
C PHE A 69 3.74 -2.81 -28.46
N THR A 70 2.73 -3.67 -28.28
CA THR A 70 2.03 -4.34 -29.40
C THR A 70 1.41 -3.33 -30.35
N ASN A 71 0.74 -2.30 -29.86
CA ASN A 71 0.13 -1.23 -30.65
C ASN A 71 1.18 -0.43 -31.41
N PHE A 72 2.27 -0.05 -30.77
CA PHE A 72 3.36 0.69 -31.37
C PHE A 72 4.07 -0.14 -32.45
N SER A 73 4.43 -1.38 -32.14
CA SER A 73 5.08 -2.29 -33.11
C SER A 73 4.19 -2.55 -34.31
N THR A 74 2.90 -2.75 -34.13
CA THR A 74 1.93 -2.94 -35.21
C THR A 74 1.79 -1.67 -36.06
N ALA A 75 1.84 -0.46 -35.45
CA ALA A 75 1.80 0.79 -36.18
C ALA A 75 3.02 1.00 -37.08
N LEU A 76 4.17 0.46 -36.69
CA LEU A 76 5.41 0.51 -37.49
C LEU A 76 5.45 -0.51 -38.65
N THR A 77 4.47 -1.41 -38.76
CA THR A 77 4.42 -2.44 -39.81
C THR A 77 4.61 -1.88 -41.23
N PRO A 78 3.96 -0.76 -41.63
CA PRO A 78 4.15 -0.23 -43.02
C PRO A 78 5.60 0.13 -43.33
N MET A 79 6.38 0.53 -42.37
CA MET A 79 7.79 0.89 -42.53
C MET A 79 8.70 -0.35 -42.62
N ARG A 80 8.38 -1.40 -41.87
CA ARG A 80 9.21 -2.61 -41.72
C ARG A 80 8.88 -3.70 -42.75
N ILE A 81 7.64 -3.72 -43.25
CA ILE A 81 7.13 -4.83 -44.08
C ILE A 81 7.89 -5.03 -45.39
N LYS A 82 8.39 -3.94 -46.01
CA LYS A 82 9.22 -4.06 -47.21
C LYS A 82 10.51 -4.82 -46.96
N SER A 83 11.22 -4.47 -45.90
CA SER A 83 12.47 -5.15 -45.49
C SER A 83 12.23 -6.63 -45.17
N ILE A 84 11.16 -6.94 -44.41
CA ILE A 84 10.77 -8.30 -44.03
C ILE A 84 10.47 -9.14 -45.31
N ASN A 85 9.69 -8.60 -46.26
CA ASN A 85 9.35 -9.32 -47.45
C ASN A 85 10.53 -9.44 -48.43
N THR A 86 11.47 -8.48 -48.48
CA THR A 86 12.72 -8.63 -49.18
C THR A 86 13.55 -9.80 -48.65
N GLN A 87 13.65 -9.95 -47.33
CA GLN A 87 14.32 -11.09 -46.70
C GLN A 87 13.67 -12.43 -47.10
N LYS A 88 12.32 -12.49 -47.12
CA LYS A 88 11.59 -13.68 -47.57
C LYS A 88 11.90 -14.04 -49.04
N VAL A 89 11.91 -13.05 -49.91
CA VAL A 89 12.22 -13.27 -51.35
C VAL A 89 13.65 -13.75 -51.55
N LEU A 90 14.58 -13.32 -50.72
CA LEU A 90 15.97 -13.77 -50.70
C LEU A 90 16.17 -15.14 -50.04
N GLY A 91 15.09 -15.85 -49.67
CA GLY A 91 15.14 -17.20 -49.09
C GLY A 91 15.16 -17.24 -47.56
N GLY A 92 14.91 -16.11 -46.90
CA GLY A 92 14.79 -16.08 -45.42
C GLY A 92 13.58 -16.87 -44.95
N GLU A 93 13.78 -17.78 -43.99
CA GLU A 93 12.73 -18.58 -43.39
C GLU A 93 11.85 -17.72 -42.47
N GLU A 94 10.54 -17.85 -42.57
CA GLU A 94 9.58 -17.04 -41.77
C GLU A 94 9.75 -17.24 -40.28
N SER A 95 10.08 -18.45 -39.84
CA SER A 95 10.35 -18.80 -38.42
C SER A 95 11.52 -17.99 -37.86
N VAL A 96 12.60 -17.85 -38.62
CA VAL A 96 13.80 -17.11 -38.21
C VAL A 96 13.48 -15.60 -38.12
N ILE A 97 12.72 -15.07 -39.10
CA ILE A 97 12.30 -13.66 -39.10
C ILE A 97 11.38 -13.38 -37.88
N ARG A 98 10.42 -14.25 -37.61
CA ARG A 98 9.54 -14.14 -36.41
C ARG A 98 10.34 -14.16 -35.13
N LEU A 99 11.27 -15.11 -34.99
CA LEU A 99 12.12 -15.19 -33.80
C LEU A 99 12.95 -13.92 -33.61
N ALA A 100 13.52 -13.37 -34.71
CA ALA A 100 14.28 -12.12 -34.63
C ALA A 100 13.43 -10.95 -34.12
N LEU A 101 12.18 -10.82 -34.60
CA LEU A 101 11.25 -9.79 -34.13
C LEU A 101 10.83 -9.97 -32.65
N ILE A 102 10.64 -11.22 -32.20
CA ILE A 102 10.34 -11.52 -30.79
C ILE A 102 11.55 -11.21 -29.91
N LEU A 103 12.75 -11.58 -30.34
CA LEU A 103 13.98 -11.26 -29.61
C LEU A 103 14.23 -9.74 -29.54
N GLU A 104 13.92 -8.98 -30.62
CA GLU A 104 13.97 -7.51 -30.59
C GLU A 104 13.02 -6.96 -29.48
N ALA A 105 11.78 -7.45 -29.40
CA ALA A 105 10.80 -7.06 -28.40
C ALA A 105 11.27 -7.41 -26.98
N MET A 106 11.81 -8.62 -26.80
CA MET A 106 12.38 -9.06 -25.53
C MET A 106 13.54 -8.17 -25.11
N PHE A 107 14.46 -7.84 -26.04
CA PHE A 107 15.60 -6.98 -25.75
C PHE A 107 15.17 -5.58 -25.31
N ILE A 108 14.17 -4.98 -25.98
CA ILE A 108 13.61 -3.67 -25.60
C ILE A 108 12.99 -3.75 -24.20
N SER A 109 12.27 -4.81 -23.89
CA SER A 109 11.67 -5.01 -22.56
C SER A 109 12.73 -5.15 -21.47
N VAL A 110 13.78 -5.94 -21.71
CA VAL A 110 14.90 -6.10 -20.76
C VAL A 110 15.66 -4.80 -20.58
N PHE A 111 15.90 -4.05 -21.65
CA PHE A 111 16.55 -2.73 -21.56
C PHE A 111 15.70 -1.75 -20.73
N SER A 112 14.39 -1.72 -20.96
CA SER A 112 13.45 -0.91 -20.18
C SER A 112 13.43 -1.32 -18.69
N TYR A 113 13.56 -2.61 -18.42
CA TYR A 113 13.67 -3.12 -17.06
C TYR A 113 14.91 -2.58 -16.33
N PHE A 114 16.07 -2.53 -16.98
CA PHE A 114 17.28 -1.94 -16.39
C PHE A 114 17.11 -0.44 -16.09
N ILE A 115 16.44 0.29 -17.00
CA ILE A 115 16.08 1.69 -16.73
C ILE A 115 15.14 1.79 -15.52
N GLY A 116 14.17 0.89 -15.41
CA GLY A 116 13.28 0.80 -14.24
C GLY A 116 14.04 0.55 -12.93
N LEU A 117 15.00 -0.38 -12.93
CA LEU A 117 15.86 -0.63 -11.75
C LEU A 117 16.71 0.60 -11.39
N LEU A 118 17.23 1.30 -12.38
CA LEU A 118 17.97 2.55 -12.14
C LEU A 118 17.07 3.61 -11.48
N LEU A 119 15.83 3.76 -11.94
CA LEU A 119 14.85 4.67 -11.32
C LEU A 119 14.53 4.27 -9.88
N VAL A 120 14.31 3.00 -9.60
CA VAL A 120 14.09 2.50 -8.22
C VAL A 120 15.30 2.81 -7.34
N TYR A 121 16.51 2.55 -7.82
CA TYR A 121 17.74 2.87 -7.09
C TYR A 121 17.88 4.38 -6.80
N MET A 122 17.56 5.22 -7.77
CA MET A 122 17.60 6.68 -7.58
C MET A 122 16.53 7.14 -6.57
N THR A 123 15.31 6.61 -6.67
CA THR A 123 14.20 6.93 -5.76
C THR A 123 14.53 6.57 -4.32
N GLY A 124 15.20 5.43 -4.10
CA GLY A 124 15.64 4.99 -2.78
C GLY A 124 16.59 5.93 -2.07
N LYS A 125 17.21 6.87 -2.80
CA LYS A 125 18.12 7.90 -2.25
C LYS A 125 17.43 9.26 -2.02
N THR A 126 16.17 9.37 -2.30
CA THR A 126 15.41 10.64 -2.19
C THR A 126 14.44 10.59 -1.01
N SER A 127 13.92 11.76 -0.62
CA SER A 127 12.87 11.87 0.40
C SER A 127 11.57 11.13 0.03
N ILE A 128 11.42 10.71 -1.24
CA ILE A 128 10.28 9.89 -1.68
C ILE A 128 10.33 8.50 -1.03
N ALA A 129 11.53 7.99 -0.74
CA ALA A 129 11.68 6.70 -0.06
C ALA A 129 11.01 6.68 1.32
N SER A 130 10.97 7.81 2.03
CA SER A 130 10.31 7.91 3.34
C SER A 130 8.78 7.85 3.29
N LEU A 131 8.18 7.99 2.09
CA LEU A 131 6.74 7.82 1.86
C LEU A 131 6.36 6.35 1.63
N ILE A 132 7.35 5.49 1.45
CA ILE A 132 7.16 4.06 1.16
C ILE A 132 7.55 3.31 2.43
N ASP A 133 6.57 2.72 3.10
CA ASP A 133 6.77 1.90 4.30
C ASP A 133 7.23 0.47 3.91
N ALA A 134 8.27 0.41 3.08
CA ALA A 134 8.89 -0.85 2.64
C ALA A 134 10.37 -0.62 2.33
N ASP A 135 11.18 -1.65 2.56
CA ASP A 135 12.58 -1.65 2.13
C ASP A 135 12.69 -1.86 0.62
N ILE A 136 13.05 -0.82 -0.12
CA ILE A 136 13.24 -0.83 -1.57
C ILE A 136 14.71 -1.05 -1.98
N THR A 137 15.55 -1.49 -1.05
CA THR A 137 16.98 -1.74 -1.31
C THR A 137 17.17 -2.95 -2.22
N LEU A 138 17.63 -2.73 -3.44
CA LEU A 138 17.80 -3.80 -4.45
C LEU A 138 18.73 -4.92 -3.99
N SER A 139 19.80 -4.58 -3.26
CA SER A 139 20.77 -5.56 -2.76
C SER A 139 20.22 -6.49 -1.68
N ALA A 140 19.17 -6.08 -0.96
CA ALA A 140 18.51 -6.90 0.04
C ALA A 140 17.50 -7.89 -0.57
N HIS A 141 17.05 -7.64 -1.81
CA HIS A 141 15.92 -8.35 -2.43
C HIS A 141 16.26 -8.98 -3.79
N TRP A 142 17.41 -9.65 -3.90
CA TRP A 142 17.84 -10.31 -5.16
C TRP A 142 16.79 -11.26 -5.75
N GLY A 143 16.02 -11.97 -4.91
CA GLY A 143 14.96 -12.86 -5.38
C GLY A 143 13.87 -12.10 -6.14
N LEU A 144 13.48 -10.90 -5.67
CA LEU A 144 12.51 -10.05 -6.36
C LEU A 144 13.08 -9.47 -7.65
N VAL A 145 14.36 -9.09 -7.65
CA VAL A 145 15.04 -8.60 -8.86
C VAL A 145 15.01 -9.65 -9.97
N TRP A 146 15.34 -10.91 -9.65
CA TRP A 146 15.27 -12.00 -10.63
C TRP A 146 13.84 -12.33 -11.07
N LEU A 147 12.89 -12.32 -10.13
CA LEU A 147 11.48 -12.56 -10.47
C LEU A 147 10.94 -11.50 -11.42
N THR A 148 11.20 -10.22 -11.13
CA THR A 148 10.77 -9.10 -11.99
C THR A 148 11.50 -9.07 -13.32
N ALA A 149 12.77 -9.51 -13.38
CA ALA A 149 13.49 -9.72 -14.63
C ALA A 149 12.81 -10.78 -15.51
N LEU A 150 12.39 -11.90 -14.90
CA LEU A 150 11.65 -12.94 -15.61
C LEU A 150 10.31 -12.42 -16.15
N ILE A 151 9.59 -11.62 -15.38
CA ILE A 151 8.34 -10.98 -15.79
C ILE A 151 8.61 -10.03 -16.97
N ALA A 152 9.69 -9.26 -16.95
CA ALA A 152 10.08 -8.37 -18.05
C ALA A 152 10.37 -9.16 -19.33
N ILE A 153 11.13 -10.25 -19.24
CA ILE A 153 11.40 -11.14 -20.37
C ILE A 153 10.10 -11.71 -20.93
N ALA A 154 9.24 -12.24 -20.08
CA ALA A 154 7.95 -12.80 -20.47
C ALA A 154 7.08 -11.74 -21.16
N THR A 155 6.99 -10.53 -20.59
CA THR A 155 6.26 -9.41 -21.18
C THR A 155 6.77 -9.07 -22.57
N GLY A 156 8.09 -9.00 -22.79
CA GLY A 156 8.69 -8.75 -24.08
C GLY A 156 8.32 -9.83 -25.11
N ILE A 157 8.42 -11.10 -24.72
CA ILE A 157 8.06 -12.23 -25.59
C ILE A 157 6.58 -12.17 -25.97
N PHE A 158 5.66 -12.10 -24.99
CA PHE A 158 4.23 -12.10 -25.25
C PHE A 158 3.78 -10.90 -26.09
N SER A 159 4.32 -9.72 -25.80
CA SER A 159 4.01 -8.50 -26.56
C SER A 159 4.56 -8.53 -28.00
N GLY A 160 5.65 -9.26 -28.25
CA GLY A 160 6.27 -9.41 -29.55
C GLY A 160 5.62 -10.49 -30.43
N ILE A 161 4.89 -11.47 -29.85
CA ILE A 161 4.28 -12.57 -30.64
C ILE A 161 3.34 -12.03 -31.71
N TYR A 162 2.32 -11.27 -31.30
CA TYR A 162 1.31 -10.80 -32.26
C TYR A 162 1.91 -9.93 -33.38
N PRO A 163 2.72 -8.89 -33.13
CA PRO A 163 3.34 -8.12 -34.20
C PRO A 163 4.22 -8.96 -35.16
N SER A 164 4.96 -9.93 -34.60
CA SER A 164 5.85 -10.78 -35.43
C SER A 164 5.05 -11.64 -36.43
N TYR A 165 4.00 -12.30 -35.94
CA TYR A 165 3.10 -13.06 -36.81
C TYR A 165 2.36 -12.17 -37.80
N TYR A 166 1.89 -11.00 -37.37
CA TYR A 166 1.20 -10.06 -38.23
C TYR A 166 2.10 -9.55 -39.35
N MET A 167 3.34 -9.14 -39.07
CA MET A 167 4.28 -8.64 -40.08
C MET A 167 4.72 -9.71 -41.09
N THR A 168 4.85 -10.96 -40.64
CA THR A 168 5.28 -12.06 -41.52
C THR A 168 4.12 -12.71 -42.27
N SER A 169 2.86 -12.43 -42.01
CA SER A 169 1.73 -13.03 -42.73
C SER A 169 1.46 -12.44 -44.11
N PHE A 170 2.11 -11.32 -44.48
CA PHE A 170 1.85 -10.68 -45.73
C PHE A 170 2.65 -11.34 -46.89
N PRO A 171 1.98 -11.61 -48.05
CA PRO A 171 2.65 -12.17 -49.19
C PRO A 171 3.57 -11.13 -49.86
N PRO A 172 4.81 -11.51 -50.25
CA PRO A 172 5.78 -10.59 -50.83
C PRO A 172 5.27 -9.86 -52.08
N ALA A 173 4.50 -10.56 -52.95
CA ALA A 173 3.97 -10.01 -54.16
C ALA A 173 3.06 -8.80 -53.97
N LEU A 174 2.29 -8.74 -52.92
CA LEU A 174 1.41 -7.60 -52.61
C LEU A 174 2.19 -6.41 -52.07
N VAL A 175 3.20 -6.68 -51.24
CA VAL A 175 4.00 -5.64 -50.59
C VAL A 175 4.92 -4.92 -51.57
N LEU A 176 5.54 -5.67 -52.48
CA LEU A 176 6.46 -5.13 -53.46
C LEU A 176 5.76 -4.30 -54.58
N LYS A 177 4.45 -4.57 -54.85
CA LYS A 177 3.63 -3.76 -55.77
C LYS A 177 3.15 -2.44 -55.18
N GLY A 178 3.49 -2.13 -53.93
CA GLY A 178 3.17 -0.84 -53.30
C GLY A 178 1.73 -0.70 -52.79
N SER A 179 0.88 -1.71 -52.95
CA SER A 179 -0.55 -1.70 -52.50
C SER A 179 -0.70 -2.17 -51.04
N PHE A 180 0.03 -1.54 -50.12
CA PHE A 180 0.00 -1.97 -48.73
C PHE A 180 -0.71 -0.97 -47.81
N GLY A 181 -1.76 -1.42 -47.13
CA GLY A 181 -2.41 -0.74 -46.01
C GLY A 181 -2.66 -1.73 -44.87
N LEU A 182 -2.81 -1.23 -43.68
CA LEU A 182 -3.25 -2.04 -42.53
C LEU A 182 -4.54 -2.79 -42.90
N SER A 183 -4.56 -4.12 -42.70
CA SER A 183 -5.76 -4.90 -42.95
C SER A 183 -6.90 -4.42 -42.03
N PRO A 184 -8.17 -4.49 -42.45
CA PRO A 184 -9.31 -4.11 -41.59
C PRO A 184 -9.28 -4.80 -40.22
N LYS A 185 -8.93 -6.09 -40.20
CA LYS A 185 -8.82 -6.88 -38.94
C LYS A 185 -7.70 -6.35 -38.01
N GLY A 186 -6.53 -6.00 -38.53
CA GLY A 186 -5.43 -5.45 -37.76
C GLY A 186 -5.76 -4.07 -37.17
N ARG A 187 -6.50 -3.24 -37.91
CA ARG A 187 -6.97 -1.95 -37.42
C ARG A 187 -8.00 -2.12 -36.32
N GLN A 188 -8.95 -3.04 -36.47
CA GLN A 188 -9.97 -3.32 -35.46
C GLN A 188 -9.35 -3.82 -34.16
N LEU A 189 -8.42 -4.80 -34.21
CA LEU A 189 -7.75 -5.29 -33.00
C LEU A 189 -7.00 -4.18 -32.29
N ARG A 190 -6.24 -3.35 -33.02
CA ARG A 190 -5.55 -2.20 -32.42
C ARG A 190 -6.52 -1.25 -31.71
N ASN A 191 -7.66 -0.93 -32.32
CA ASN A 191 -8.63 -0.03 -31.72
C ASN A 191 -9.24 -0.63 -30.43
N VAL A 192 -9.51 -1.93 -30.40
CA VAL A 192 -9.97 -2.64 -29.20
C VAL A 192 -8.91 -2.60 -28.10
N LEU A 193 -7.66 -2.90 -28.42
CA LEU A 193 -6.55 -2.85 -27.46
C LEU A 193 -6.34 -1.44 -26.88
N ILE A 194 -6.43 -0.41 -27.71
CA ILE A 194 -6.38 0.99 -27.26
C ILE A 194 -7.58 1.29 -26.34
N GLY A 195 -8.79 0.84 -26.70
CA GLY A 195 -9.97 1.00 -25.86
C GLY A 195 -9.81 0.37 -24.47
N ILE A 196 -9.34 -0.87 -24.39
CA ILE A 196 -9.05 -1.57 -23.13
C ILE A 196 -8.02 -0.79 -22.31
N GLN A 197 -6.94 -0.31 -22.94
CA GLN A 197 -5.92 0.47 -22.29
C GLN A 197 -6.47 1.77 -21.69
N PHE A 198 -7.30 2.51 -22.44
CA PHE A 198 -7.93 3.72 -21.92
C PHE A 198 -8.84 3.42 -20.73
N VAL A 199 -9.68 2.39 -20.82
CA VAL A 199 -10.56 2.00 -19.70
C VAL A 199 -9.74 1.69 -18.45
N ALA A 200 -8.68 0.89 -18.59
CA ALA A 200 -7.81 0.56 -17.46
C ALA A 200 -7.08 1.79 -16.90
N SER A 201 -6.54 2.66 -17.77
CA SER A 201 -5.85 3.88 -17.34
C SER A 201 -6.80 4.86 -16.63
N PHE A 202 -7.99 5.09 -17.17
CA PHE A 202 -9.00 5.91 -16.50
C PHE A 202 -9.43 5.31 -15.17
N GLY A 203 -9.62 3.99 -15.09
CA GLY A 203 -9.94 3.30 -13.85
C GLY A 203 -8.87 3.54 -12.76
N LEU A 204 -7.59 3.43 -13.13
CA LEU A 204 -6.48 3.71 -12.21
C LEU A 204 -6.43 5.19 -11.79
N ILE A 205 -6.61 6.13 -12.72
CA ILE A 205 -6.62 7.58 -12.41
C ILE A 205 -7.78 7.91 -11.47
N ILE A 206 -8.98 7.43 -11.77
CA ILE A 206 -10.16 7.64 -10.92
C ILE A 206 -9.91 7.06 -9.52
N GLY A 207 -9.44 5.80 -9.45
CA GLY A 207 -9.12 5.17 -8.17
C GLY A 207 -8.11 5.95 -7.35
N ALA A 208 -7.00 6.36 -7.96
CA ALA A 208 -5.97 7.15 -7.30
C ALA A 208 -6.51 8.52 -6.83
N THR A 209 -7.35 9.17 -7.64
CA THR A 209 -7.97 10.46 -7.29
C THR A 209 -8.91 10.31 -6.08
N PHE A 210 -9.75 9.27 -6.08
CA PHE A 210 -10.62 9.01 -4.92
C PHE A 210 -9.83 8.71 -3.65
N MET A 211 -8.77 7.91 -3.74
CA MET A 211 -7.90 7.63 -2.59
C MET A 211 -7.23 8.91 -2.06
N TYR A 212 -6.75 9.78 -2.96
CA TYR A 212 -6.19 11.07 -2.58
C TYR A 212 -7.21 11.96 -1.89
N LEU A 213 -8.40 12.12 -2.47
CA LEU A 213 -9.48 12.93 -1.91
C LEU A 213 -9.95 12.39 -0.55
N GLN A 214 -10.06 11.07 -0.40
CA GLN A 214 -10.41 10.44 0.86
C GLN A 214 -9.35 10.70 1.94
N ASN A 215 -8.07 10.56 1.60
CA ASN A 215 -6.97 10.86 2.53
C ASN A 215 -6.95 12.35 2.91
N TYR A 216 -7.11 13.24 1.93
CA TYR A 216 -7.23 14.68 2.17
C TYR A 216 -8.41 15.03 3.09
N TYR A 217 -9.57 14.42 2.86
CA TYR A 217 -10.75 14.59 3.71
C TYR A 217 -10.47 14.12 5.14
N MET A 218 -9.88 12.93 5.32
CA MET A 218 -9.53 12.40 6.63
C MET A 218 -8.55 13.29 7.40
N GLN A 219 -7.55 13.85 6.72
CA GLN A 219 -6.56 14.74 7.35
C GLN A 219 -7.14 16.09 7.76
N ASN A 220 -8.14 16.59 7.02
CA ASN A 220 -8.73 17.90 7.24
C ASN A 220 -10.08 17.87 7.98
N THR A 221 -10.60 16.67 8.29
CA THR A 221 -11.84 16.56 9.06
C THR A 221 -11.60 17.01 10.49
N PRO A 222 -12.48 17.90 11.03
CA PRO A 222 -12.40 18.32 12.43
C PRO A 222 -12.54 17.13 13.37
N LEU A 223 -11.58 16.92 14.22
CA LEU A 223 -11.54 15.78 15.17
C LEU A 223 -12.42 16.05 16.41
N GLY A 224 -13.02 17.22 16.54
CA GLY A 224 -13.76 17.63 17.72
C GLY A 224 -12.87 18.14 18.86
N TYR A 225 -11.57 18.23 18.62
CA TYR A 225 -10.58 18.84 19.51
C TYR A 225 -9.52 19.58 18.68
N ASP A 226 -8.83 20.51 19.33
CA ASP A 226 -7.76 21.27 18.72
C ASP A 226 -6.45 20.48 18.81
N LYS A 227 -5.79 20.28 17.66
CA LYS A 227 -4.49 19.56 17.58
C LYS A 227 -3.33 20.50 17.24
N GLU A 228 -3.64 21.70 16.83
CA GLU A 228 -2.63 22.69 16.47
C GLU A 228 -2.08 23.34 17.74
N GLU A 229 -0.81 23.71 17.73
CA GLU A 229 -0.14 24.36 18.86
C GLU A 229 0.02 23.47 20.13
N ILE A 230 -0.24 22.16 20.02
CA ILE A 230 -0.08 21.22 21.14
C ILE A 230 1.24 20.48 21.04
N ILE A 231 2.06 20.58 22.08
CA ILE A 231 3.30 19.80 22.22
C ILE A 231 3.05 18.62 23.14
N ILE A 232 3.29 17.42 22.65
CA ILE A 232 3.14 16.17 23.40
C ILE A 232 4.52 15.61 23.72
N THR A 233 4.75 15.28 25.00
CA THR A 233 5.98 14.64 25.45
C THR A 233 5.72 13.54 26.46
N ASN A 234 6.59 12.54 26.47
CA ASN A 234 6.49 11.47 27.45
C ASN A 234 7.00 11.91 28.84
N MET A 235 6.21 11.61 29.88
CA MET A 235 6.62 11.86 31.25
C MET A 235 7.58 10.81 31.77
N ASN A 236 8.69 11.25 32.36
CA ASN A 236 9.53 10.40 33.18
C ASN A 236 8.99 10.31 34.63
N ASN A 237 9.54 9.39 35.43
CA ASN A 237 9.10 9.18 36.81
C ASN A 237 9.31 10.40 37.72
N ASN A 238 10.28 11.28 37.42
CA ASN A 238 10.54 12.47 38.22
C ASN A 238 9.45 13.54 37.99
N ILE A 239 9.08 13.76 36.73
CA ILE A 239 7.98 14.67 36.36
C ILE A 239 6.66 14.13 36.92
N ARG A 240 6.42 12.81 36.88
CA ARG A 240 5.21 12.17 37.43
C ARG A 240 5.04 12.43 38.93
N LYS A 241 6.14 12.51 39.69
CA LYS A 241 6.09 12.76 41.15
C LYS A 241 5.93 14.24 41.52
N SER A 242 6.22 15.15 40.60
CA SER A 242 6.21 16.61 40.84
C SER A 242 5.48 17.36 39.73
N ARG A 243 4.29 16.86 39.31
CA ARG A 243 3.51 17.39 38.20
C ARG A 243 3.20 18.87 38.33
N ASP A 244 2.74 19.31 39.51
CA ASP A 244 2.35 20.70 39.74
C ASP A 244 3.52 21.66 39.67
N ALA A 245 4.67 21.27 40.22
CA ALA A 245 5.90 22.06 40.12
C ALA A 245 6.38 22.17 38.69
N PHE A 246 6.36 21.07 37.94
CA PHE A 246 6.72 21.07 36.52
C PHE A 246 5.75 21.94 35.71
N ALA A 247 4.44 21.77 35.87
CA ALA A 247 3.44 22.58 35.20
C ALA A 247 3.63 24.07 35.49
N SER A 248 3.85 24.46 36.75
CA SER A 248 4.09 25.83 37.13
C SER A 248 5.36 26.41 36.47
N GLN A 249 6.43 25.63 36.42
CA GLN A 249 7.67 26.05 35.80
C GLN A 249 7.54 26.19 34.28
N VAL A 250 6.85 25.27 33.60
CA VAL A 250 6.64 25.30 32.15
C VAL A 250 5.73 26.48 31.78
N LYS A 251 4.68 26.76 32.56
CA LYS A 251 3.78 27.92 32.36
C LYS A 251 4.48 29.28 32.57
N SER A 252 5.65 29.32 33.19
CA SER A 252 6.42 30.57 33.33
C SER A 252 7.03 31.05 31.99
N PHE A 253 7.09 30.20 30.97
CA PHE A 253 7.52 30.58 29.64
C PHE A 253 6.37 31.23 28.87
N SER A 254 6.63 32.37 28.25
CA SER A 254 5.62 33.21 27.59
C SER A 254 4.90 32.56 26.39
N GLY A 255 5.41 31.46 25.86
CA GLY A 255 4.80 30.72 24.75
C GLY A 255 3.94 29.54 25.16
N ILE A 256 3.74 29.31 26.49
CA ILE A 256 2.96 28.18 26.99
C ILE A 256 1.78 28.70 27.81
N GLU A 257 0.57 28.45 27.30
CA GLU A 257 -0.65 28.93 27.93
C GLU A 257 -1.13 27.95 29.03
N GLU A 258 -1.08 26.65 28.75
CA GLU A 258 -1.62 25.66 29.69
C GLU A 258 -0.84 24.34 29.57
N VAL A 259 -0.90 23.54 30.65
CA VAL A 259 -0.31 22.19 30.72
C VAL A 259 -1.37 21.23 31.25
N THR A 260 -1.47 20.07 30.62
CA THR A 260 -2.36 19.00 31.06
C THR A 260 -1.69 17.65 30.95
N TYR A 261 -2.25 16.67 31.61
CA TYR A 261 -1.73 15.30 31.62
C TYR A 261 -2.80 14.31 31.19
N ALA A 262 -2.39 13.33 30.39
CA ALA A 262 -3.20 12.19 30.02
C ALA A 262 -2.34 10.92 30.08
N GLU A 263 -2.93 9.80 30.42
CA GLU A 263 -2.17 8.54 30.45
C GLU A 263 -1.87 8.00 29.05
N MET A 264 -2.66 8.41 28.05
CA MET A 264 -2.56 7.96 26.68
C MET A 264 -2.88 9.08 25.71
N LEU A 265 -2.46 8.91 24.43
CA LEU A 265 -2.81 9.82 23.37
C LEU A 265 -4.28 9.69 22.97
N LEU A 266 -4.96 10.80 22.74
CA LEU A 266 -6.40 10.85 22.47
C LEU A 266 -6.83 10.02 21.24
N SER A 267 -6.01 9.89 20.24
CA SER A 267 -6.33 9.19 18.98
C SER A 267 -5.51 7.92 18.74
N SER A 268 -4.87 7.39 19.79
CA SER A 268 -4.15 6.12 19.67
C SER A 268 -5.12 4.95 19.62
N GLN A 269 -5.00 4.12 18.59
CA GLN A 269 -5.75 2.86 18.53
C GLN A 269 -5.26 1.91 19.63
N ASP A 270 -6.21 1.21 20.26
CA ASP A 270 -5.98 0.08 21.19
C ASP A 270 -5.22 0.40 22.49
N GLN A 271 -5.10 1.67 22.86
CA GLN A 271 -4.39 2.06 24.09
C GLN A 271 -5.30 2.55 25.22
N TYR A 272 -6.62 2.47 25.07
CA TYR A 272 -7.54 2.83 26.14
C TYR A 272 -7.53 1.79 27.25
N MET A 273 -7.52 2.25 28.50
CA MET A 273 -7.63 1.35 29.64
C MET A 273 -9.02 0.72 29.71
N GLY A 274 -9.07 -0.61 29.80
CA GLY A 274 -10.30 -1.32 30.12
C GLY A 274 -10.56 -1.26 31.63
N TRP A 275 -11.65 -0.63 32.04
CA TRP A 275 -12.12 -0.61 33.40
C TRP A 275 -13.45 -1.32 33.53
N GLY A 276 -13.70 -1.96 34.68
CA GLY A 276 -14.98 -2.57 34.99
C GLY A 276 -15.51 -2.07 36.33
N ARG A 277 -16.82 -1.91 36.38
CA ARG A 277 -17.52 -1.63 37.65
C ARG A 277 -18.78 -2.48 37.76
N LYS A 278 -19.03 -2.97 38.95
CA LYS A 278 -20.26 -3.67 39.26
C LYS A 278 -21.35 -2.65 39.64
N TYR A 279 -22.47 -2.69 38.90
CA TYR A 279 -23.62 -1.86 39.19
C TYR A 279 -24.89 -2.72 39.17
N ARG A 280 -25.63 -2.83 40.30
CA ARG A 280 -26.86 -3.63 40.42
C ARG A 280 -26.70 -5.04 39.83
N ASP A 281 -25.72 -5.81 40.27
CA ASP A 281 -25.39 -7.17 39.87
C ASP A 281 -24.99 -7.36 38.39
N LYS A 282 -24.76 -6.27 37.65
CA LYS A 282 -24.22 -6.29 36.29
C LYS A 282 -22.78 -5.78 36.31
N ASP A 283 -21.89 -6.55 35.68
CA ASP A 283 -20.54 -6.10 35.41
C ASP A 283 -20.56 -5.22 34.15
N ILE A 284 -20.27 -3.92 34.35
CA ILE A 284 -20.16 -2.95 33.24
C ILE A 284 -18.69 -2.78 32.93
N GLN A 285 -18.30 -3.13 31.73
CA GLN A 285 -16.96 -2.86 31.21
C GLN A 285 -17.00 -1.64 30.29
N PHE A 286 -16.01 -0.78 30.43
CA PHE A 286 -15.88 0.43 29.59
C PHE A 286 -14.40 0.71 29.33
N GLN A 287 -14.16 1.38 28.23
CA GLN A 287 -12.84 1.94 27.91
C GLN A 287 -12.77 3.36 28.49
N CYS A 288 -11.66 3.69 29.11
CA CYS A 288 -11.44 5.02 29.68
C CYS A 288 -10.09 5.58 29.25
N LEU A 289 -10.04 6.89 29.14
CA LEU A 289 -8.85 7.68 28.99
C LEU A 289 -8.69 8.52 30.28
N PRO A 290 -7.82 8.14 31.22
CA PRO A 290 -7.55 8.95 32.39
C PRO A 290 -6.87 10.27 31.98
N VAL A 291 -7.50 11.37 32.33
CA VAL A 291 -7.05 12.72 32.01
C VAL A 291 -7.16 13.63 33.22
N GLU A 292 -6.42 14.71 33.23
CA GLU A 292 -6.55 15.76 34.24
C GLU A 292 -7.76 16.67 33.98
N SER A 293 -8.23 17.38 34.97
CA SER A 293 -9.39 18.27 34.87
C SER A 293 -9.22 19.40 33.84
N SER A 294 -8.00 19.83 33.58
CA SER A 294 -7.66 20.83 32.56
C SER A 294 -7.68 20.31 31.12
N PHE A 295 -7.80 18.98 30.94
CA PHE A 295 -7.60 18.35 29.63
C PHE A 295 -8.59 18.84 28.55
N LEU A 296 -9.89 18.88 28.88
CA LEU A 296 -10.91 19.33 27.92
C LEU A 296 -10.70 20.78 27.50
N LYS A 297 -10.25 21.63 28.44
CA LYS A 297 -9.92 23.02 28.17
C LYS A 297 -8.70 23.14 27.24
N VAL A 298 -7.62 22.41 27.51
CA VAL A 298 -6.40 22.44 26.71
C VAL A 298 -6.64 21.89 25.30
N MET A 299 -7.43 20.84 25.18
CA MET A 299 -7.80 20.25 23.91
C MET A 299 -8.94 20.97 23.19
N ASN A 300 -9.48 22.04 23.77
CA ASN A 300 -10.64 22.78 23.25
C ASN A 300 -11.84 21.88 22.92
N VAL A 301 -12.07 20.85 23.73
CA VAL A 301 -13.21 19.95 23.58
C VAL A 301 -14.46 20.61 24.16
N LYS A 302 -15.49 20.77 23.32
CA LYS A 302 -16.75 21.37 23.73
C LYS A 302 -17.65 20.35 24.42
N ILE A 303 -18.14 20.71 25.60
CA ILE A 303 -19.12 19.92 26.33
C ILE A 303 -20.50 20.20 25.72
N SER A 304 -21.15 19.17 25.19
CA SER A 304 -22.49 19.29 24.61
C SER A 304 -23.58 19.30 25.67
N GLU A 305 -23.45 18.51 26.73
CA GLU A 305 -24.38 18.41 27.84
C GLU A 305 -23.64 18.07 29.14
N GLY A 306 -24.12 18.55 30.27
CA GLY A 306 -23.52 18.26 31.57
C GLY A 306 -22.49 19.30 32.01
N ARG A 307 -21.51 18.87 32.82
CA ARG A 307 -20.43 19.72 33.36
C ARG A 307 -19.07 19.07 33.18
N ASP A 308 -18.03 19.86 33.15
CA ASP A 308 -16.65 19.40 33.17
C ASP A 308 -16.26 18.77 34.51
N SER A 309 -15.20 17.97 34.49
CA SER A 309 -14.59 17.45 35.73
C SER A 309 -13.92 18.60 36.48
N VAL A 310 -14.03 18.56 37.80
CA VAL A 310 -13.42 19.54 38.70
C VAL A 310 -12.55 18.86 39.73
N SER A 311 -11.42 19.48 40.06
CA SER A 311 -10.41 18.90 40.96
C SER A 311 -10.88 18.65 42.42
N TYR A 312 -11.98 19.28 42.81
CA TYR A 312 -12.50 19.23 44.18
C TYR A 312 -13.73 18.34 44.36
N THR A 313 -14.25 17.71 43.32
CA THR A 313 -15.36 16.75 43.47
C THR A 313 -14.81 15.35 43.65
N HIS A 314 -14.90 14.85 44.88
CA HIS A 314 -14.83 13.41 45.12
C HIS A 314 -16.18 12.80 44.71
N LEU A 315 -16.17 11.98 43.72
CA LEU A 315 -17.30 11.11 43.32
C LEU A 315 -17.23 9.81 44.11
#